data_0273a8182bc333214b972b0e3526f055
#
_entry.id   0273a8182bc333214b972b0e3526f055
#
_cell.length_a   1.000
_cell.length_b   1.000
_cell.length_c   1.000
_cell.angle_alpha   90.00
_cell.angle_beta   90.00
_cell.angle_gamma   90.00
#
_symmetry.space_group_name_H-M   'P 1'
#
loop_
_entity.id
_entity.type
_entity.pdbx_description
1 polymer ?
#
loop_
_entity_poly.entity_id
_entity_poly.type
_entity_poly.pdbx_seq_one_letter_code
_entity_poly.pdbx_strand_id
1 'polypeptide(L)'
;MNRAAERQVSASNAIRVENNHLVPVDRRARLTLAKAIDQATADGADLPTSAFTLALPEQDKPGLIAAILPLAHRDRQSLCGTLTAAIFVQDPTVMGRSIGEAFAKLHGLTASELRVLRALAPGLSIKKVAELLGIGETTVRTHLQHIYSKTGTSKQSELIHMFMSSTPPVETP
;
A
#
# COMPACT_ATOMS: atom_id res chain seq x y z
N MET A 1 7.63 -19.27 1.77
CA MET A 1 6.56 -18.25 1.79
C MET A 1 5.85 -18.31 3.14
N ASN A 2 5.42 -17.18 3.71
CA ASN A 2 4.69 -17.20 4.98
C ASN A 2 3.16 -17.36 4.74
N ARG A 3 2.39 -17.72 5.79
CA ARG A 3 0.93 -17.97 5.69
C ARG A 3 0.12 -16.76 5.21
N ALA A 4 0.59 -15.53 5.44
CA ALA A 4 -0.09 -14.32 4.97
C ALA A 4 0.08 -14.15 3.46
N ALA A 5 1.31 -14.35 2.95
CA ALA A 5 1.59 -14.34 1.51
C ALA A 5 0.86 -15.48 0.76
N GLU A 6 0.76 -16.67 1.36
CA GLU A 6 -0.01 -17.79 0.79
C GLU A 6 -1.48 -17.43 0.60
N ARG A 7 -2.11 -16.84 1.62
CA ARG A 7 -3.50 -16.37 1.53
C ARG A 7 -3.68 -15.31 0.45
N GLN A 8 -2.77 -14.35 0.38
CA GLN A 8 -2.83 -13.25 -0.58
C GLN A 8 -2.71 -13.77 -2.02
N VAL A 9 -1.74 -14.65 -2.27
CA VAL A 9 -1.54 -15.29 -3.58
C VAL A 9 -2.73 -16.15 -3.96
N SER A 10 -3.30 -16.93 -3.02
CA SER A 10 -4.47 -17.78 -3.29
C SER A 10 -5.77 -17.00 -3.52
N ALA A 11 -5.88 -15.78 -2.97
CA ALA A 11 -7.05 -14.92 -3.12
C ALA A 11 -7.03 -14.04 -4.38
N SER A 12 -5.88 -13.98 -5.08
CA SER A 12 -5.67 -13.14 -6.26
C SER A 12 -5.37 -13.97 -7.49
N ASN A 13 -5.81 -13.48 -8.65
CA ASN A 13 -5.45 -14.02 -9.95
C ASN A 13 -4.26 -13.29 -10.59
N ALA A 14 -3.66 -12.30 -9.91
CA ALA A 14 -2.54 -11.51 -10.43
C ALA A 14 -1.21 -12.27 -10.42
N ILE A 15 -1.06 -13.26 -9.51
CA ILE A 15 0.18 -14.00 -9.30
C ILE A 15 -0.13 -15.47 -8.97
N ARG A 16 0.74 -16.37 -9.38
CA ARG A 16 0.66 -17.82 -9.12
C ARG A 16 1.96 -18.33 -8.53
N VAL A 17 1.90 -19.49 -7.87
CA VAL A 17 3.08 -20.25 -7.47
C VAL A 17 3.19 -21.45 -8.38
N GLU A 18 4.23 -21.50 -9.19
CA GLU A 18 4.54 -22.61 -10.09
C GLU A 18 5.95 -23.12 -9.77
N ASN A 19 6.07 -24.40 -9.46
CA ASN A 19 7.37 -25.03 -9.09
C ASN A 19 8.16 -24.24 -8.02
N ASN A 20 7.45 -23.79 -6.99
CA ASN A 20 8.01 -22.96 -5.89
C ASN A 20 8.50 -21.56 -6.32
N HIS A 21 8.13 -21.07 -7.51
CA HIS A 21 8.41 -19.74 -7.99
C HIS A 21 7.14 -18.88 -8.01
N LEU A 22 7.27 -17.60 -7.66
CA LEU A 22 6.21 -16.60 -7.84
C LEU A 22 6.17 -16.15 -9.30
N VAL A 23 5.06 -16.42 -9.97
CA VAL A 23 4.89 -16.13 -11.40
C VAL A 23 3.71 -15.17 -11.58
N PRO A 24 3.96 -13.88 -11.92
CA PRO A 24 2.91 -12.94 -12.32
C PRO A 24 2.15 -13.46 -13.54
N VAL A 25 0.84 -13.31 -13.56
CA VAL A 25 0.00 -13.69 -14.70
C VAL A 25 0.22 -12.73 -15.88
N ASP A 26 0.34 -11.44 -15.59
CA ASP A 26 0.67 -10.44 -16.60
C ASP A 26 2.11 -10.61 -17.13
N ARG A 27 2.25 -10.60 -18.46
CA ARG A 27 3.55 -10.81 -19.11
C ARG A 27 4.56 -9.68 -18.83
N ARG A 28 4.09 -8.43 -18.76
CA ARG A 28 4.97 -7.28 -18.49
C ARG A 28 5.45 -7.31 -17.05
N ALA A 29 4.54 -7.57 -16.11
CA ALA A 29 4.86 -7.73 -14.71
C ALA A 29 5.87 -8.88 -14.47
N ARG A 30 5.77 -9.98 -15.23
CA ARG A 30 6.72 -11.10 -15.17
C ARG A 30 8.14 -10.69 -15.56
N LEU A 31 8.29 -9.93 -16.66
CA LEU A 31 9.60 -9.43 -17.10
C LEU A 31 10.19 -8.41 -16.12
N THR A 32 9.34 -7.54 -15.57
CA THR A 32 9.77 -6.53 -14.61
C THR A 32 10.18 -7.18 -13.27
N LEU A 33 9.43 -8.17 -12.79
CA LEU A 33 9.79 -8.92 -11.59
C LEU A 33 11.15 -9.63 -11.74
N ALA A 34 11.37 -10.29 -12.88
CA ALA A 34 12.65 -10.95 -13.14
C ALA A 34 13.82 -9.96 -13.08
N LYS A 35 13.71 -8.83 -13.78
CA LYS A 35 14.73 -7.75 -13.74
C LYS A 35 14.95 -7.20 -12.34
N ALA A 36 13.88 -6.95 -11.58
CA ALA A 36 13.98 -6.44 -10.22
C ALA A 36 14.67 -7.45 -9.27
N ILE A 37 14.41 -8.74 -9.43
CA ILE A 37 15.10 -9.79 -8.69
C ILE A 37 16.57 -9.83 -9.09
N ASP A 38 16.89 -9.83 -10.38
CA ASP A 38 18.28 -9.83 -10.87
C ASP A 38 19.06 -8.62 -10.32
N GLN A 39 18.45 -7.43 -10.31
CA GLN A 39 19.05 -6.23 -9.73
C GLN A 39 19.21 -6.30 -8.21
N ALA A 40 18.21 -6.83 -7.50
CA ALA A 40 18.27 -7.00 -6.05
C ALA A 40 19.28 -8.08 -5.60
N THR A 41 19.65 -8.98 -6.50
CA THR A 41 20.55 -10.10 -6.22
C THR A 41 21.94 -9.91 -6.83
N ALA A 42 22.17 -8.84 -7.59
CA ALA A 42 23.47 -8.54 -8.19
C ALA A 42 24.54 -8.34 -7.09
N ASP A 43 25.68 -9.01 -7.24
CA ASP A 43 26.83 -8.83 -6.36
C ASP A 43 27.54 -7.51 -6.73
N GLY A 44 27.34 -6.47 -5.93
CA GLY A 44 28.03 -5.18 -6.08
C GLY A 44 27.97 -4.35 -4.80
N ALA A 45 28.96 -3.48 -4.61
CA ALA A 45 29.07 -2.58 -3.45
C ALA A 45 27.94 -1.52 -3.39
N ASP A 46 27.21 -1.33 -4.50
CA ASP A 46 26.11 -0.39 -4.66
C ASP A 46 24.75 -1.13 -4.75
N LEU A 47 24.42 -1.94 -3.74
CA LEU A 47 23.03 -2.42 -3.64
C LEU A 47 22.10 -1.23 -3.48
N PRO A 48 21.06 -1.10 -4.31
CA PRO A 48 20.08 -0.04 -4.14
C PRO A 48 19.48 -0.14 -2.74
N THR A 49 19.58 0.94 -1.97
CA THR A 49 19.05 1.04 -0.61
C THR A 49 17.51 1.11 -0.63
N SER A 50 16.91 1.27 -1.81
CA SER A 50 15.48 1.40 -2.04
C SER A 50 14.84 0.09 -2.51
N ALA A 51 13.59 -0.13 -2.08
CA ALA A 51 12.78 -1.23 -2.55
C ALA A 51 12.35 -1.02 -4.01
N PHE A 52 12.42 -2.06 -4.83
CA PHE A 52 11.77 -2.04 -6.14
C PHE A 52 10.29 -2.33 -5.97
N THR A 53 9.44 -1.46 -6.51
CA THR A 53 7.99 -1.65 -6.46
C THR A 53 7.43 -1.95 -7.83
N LEU A 54 6.52 -2.90 -7.89
CA LEU A 54 5.95 -3.43 -9.12
C LEU A 54 4.45 -3.63 -8.94
N ALA A 55 3.65 -3.13 -9.89
CA ALA A 55 2.24 -3.43 -9.97
C ALA A 55 2.01 -4.82 -10.60
N LEU A 56 1.14 -5.59 -9.98
CA LEU A 56 0.66 -6.90 -10.46
C LEU A 56 -0.82 -6.75 -10.83
N PRO A 57 -1.15 -6.39 -12.09
CA PRO A 57 -2.52 -6.12 -12.50
C PRO A 57 -3.39 -7.37 -12.44
N GLU A 58 -4.67 -7.18 -12.12
CA GLU A 58 -5.71 -8.19 -12.14
C GLU A 58 -6.92 -7.67 -12.94
N GLN A 59 -7.63 -8.53 -13.69
CA GLN A 59 -8.65 -8.09 -14.66
C GLN A 59 -9.80 -7.33 -14.02
N ASP A 60 -10.38 -7.77 -12.96
CA ASP A 60 -11.60 -7.19 -12.37
C ASP A 60 -11.37 -6.57 -10.97
N LYS A 61 -10.11 -6.38 -10.58
CA LYS A 61 -9.72 -5.89 -9.27
C LYS A 61 -8.53 -4.92 -9.38
N PRO A 62 -8.26 -4.14 -8.34
CA PRO A 62 -7.10 -3.23 -8.31
C PRO A 62 -5.74 -3.90 -8.51
N GLY A 63 -5.69 -5.24 -8.45
CA GLY A 63 -4.44 -5.99 -8.51
C GLY A 63 -3.66 -5.93 -7.18
N LEU A 64 -2.41 -6.37 -7.23
CA LEU A 64 -1.50 -6.40 -6.09
C LEU A 64 -0.29 -5.50 -6.34
N ILE A 65 0.39 -5.13 -5.27
CA ILE A 65 1.68 -4.45 -5.33
C ILE A 65 2.73 -5.42 -4.75
N ALA A 66 3.81 -5.64 -5.50
CA ALA A 66 4.98 -6.35 -5.01
C ALA A 66 6.11 -5.36 -4.72
N ALA A 67 6.68 -5.43 -3.52
CA ALA A 67 7.88 -4.71 -3.15
C ALA A 67 9.02 -5.72 -2.99
N ILE A 68 10.11 -5.52 -3.72
CA ILE A 68 11.31 -6.35 -3.70
C ILE A 68 12.39 -5.59 -2.97
N LEU A 69 12.84 -6.11 -1.83
CA LEU A 69 13.89 -5.52 -1.02
C LEU A 69 15.15 -6.39 -1.12
N PRO A 70 16.28 -5.83 -1.55
CA PRO A 70 17.56 -6.52 -1.45
C PRO A 70 17.89 -6.75 0.03
N LEU A 71 18.38 -7.94 0.37
CA LEU A 71 18.84 -8.24 1.73
C LEU A 71 20.32 -7.89 1.86
N ALA A 72 20.65 -7.09 2.88
CA ALA A 72 22.02 -6.72 3.16
C ALA A 72 22.88 -7.94 3.49
N HIS A 73 24.20 -7.83 3.28
CA HIS A 73 25.15 -8.94 3.44
C HIS A 73 25.14 -9.55 4.86
N ARG A 74 24.82 -8.76 5.90
CA ARG A 74 24.68 -9.24 7.29
C ARG A 74 23.45 -10.11 7.48
N ASP A 75 22.37 -9.82 6.79
CA ASP A 75 21.12 -10.57 6.87
C ASP A 75 21.21 -11.89 6.08
N ARG A 76 22.07 -11.96 5.05
CA ARG A 76 22.33 -13.14 4.25
C ARG A 76 22.97 -14.27 5.06
N GLN A 77 23.82 -13.96 6.03
CA GLN A 77 24.49 -14.98 6.88
C GLN A 77 23.55 -15.59 7.93
N SER A 78 22.50 -14.87 8.35
CA SER A 78 21.54 -15.35 9.35
C SER A 78 20.45 -16.25 8.77
N LEU A 79 20.21 -16.19 7.46
CA LEU A 79 19.14 -16.91 6.75
C LEU A 79 19.76 -17.95 5.82
N CYS A 80 20.28 -19.07 6.36
CA CYS A 80 20.70 -20.26 5.59
C CYS A 80 21.06 -20.01 4.10
N GLY A 81 22.07 -19.23 3.86
CA GLY A 81 22.94 -19.32 2.67
C GLY A 81 22.44 -18.80 1.32
N THR A 82 21.15 -18.50 1.08
CA THR A 82 20.71 -18.22 -0.31
C THR A 82 19.59 -17.17 -0.48
N LEU A 83 19.11 -16.53 0.58
CA LEU A 83 18.13 -15.46 0.44
C LEU A 83 18.83 -14.16 0.08
N THR A 84 18.63 -13.72 -1.15
CA THR A 84 19.25 -12.50 -1.68
C THR A 84 18.28 -11.33 -1.75
N ALA A 85 16.97 -11.59 -1.73
CA ALA A 85 15.94 -10.56 -1.72
C ALA A 85 14.68 -11.04 -0.97
N ALA A 86 13.96 -10.11 -0.33
CA ALA A 86 12.63 -10.34 0.21
C ALA A 86 11.58 -9.75 -0.74
N ILE A 87 10.52 -10.51 -1.00
CA ILE A 87 9.39 -10.05 -1.82
C ILE A 87 8.16 -9.92 -0.91
N PHE A 88 7.63 -8.71 -0.79
CA PHE A 88 6.39 -8.41 -0.08
C PHE A 88 5.27 -8.21 -1.10
N VAL A 89 4.21 -9.01 -1.02
CA VAL A 89 3.03 -8.88 -1.88
C VAL A 89 1.89 -8.33 -1.05
N GLN A 90 1.29 -7.24 -1.49
CA GLN A 90 0.28 -6.50 -0.76
C GLN A 90 -0.92 -6.15 -1.65
N ASP A 91 -2.12 -6.23 -1.06
CA ASP A 91 -3.34 -5.69 -1.65
C ASP A 91 -3.45 -4.21 -1.24
N PRO A 92 -3.41 -3.26 -2.21
CA PRO A 92 -3.47 -1.83 -1.93
C PRO A 92 -4.77 -1.43 -1.22
N THR A 93 -5.86 -2.18 -1.42
CA THR A 93 -7.15 -1.88 -0.76
C THR A 93 -7.13 -2.26 0.71
N VAL A 94 -6.49 -3.38 1.06
CA VAL A 94 -6.30 -3.81 2.45
C VAL A 94 -5.31 -2.89 3.17
N MET A 95 -4.22 -2.54 2.49
CA MET A 95 -3.22 -1.61 3.01
C MET A 95 -3.83 -0.24 3.33
N GLY A 96 -4.59 0.33 2.41
CA GLY A 96 -5.26 1.61 2.62
C GLY A 96 -6.28 1.59 3.78
N ARG A 97 -6.95 0.46 4.01
CA ARG A 97 -7.81 0.29 5.20
C ARG A 97 -7.01 0.27 6.49
N SER A 98 -5.97 -0.53 6.56
CA SER A 98 -5.11 -0.66 7.75
C SER A 98 -4.46 0.67 8.14
N ILE A 99 -3.96 1.43 7.16
CA ILE A 99 -3.36 2.75 7.38
C ILE A 99 -4.40 3.73 7.89
N GLY A 100 -5.59 3.76 7.28
CA GLY A 100 -6.66 4.64 7.73
C GLY A 100 -7.09 4.34 9.18
N GLU A 101 -7.12 3.07 9.57
CA GLU A 101 -7.42 2.67 10.96
C GLU A 101 -6.31 3.09 11.93
N ALA A 102 -5.04 2.94 11.54
CA ALA A 102 -3.91 3.41 12.32
C ALA A 102 -3.93 4.93 12.50
N PHE A 103 -4.20 5.68 11.43
CA PHE A 103 -4.37 7.13 11.46
C PHE A 103 -5.53 7.54 12.38
N ALA A 104 -6.68 6.88 12.26
CA ALA A 104 -7.84 7.15 13.11
C ALA A 104 -7.52 6.90 14.59
N LYS A 105 -6.82 5.80 14.89
CA LYS A 105 -6.39 5.49 16.27
C LYS A 105 -5.40 6.52 16.80
N LEU A 106 -4.44 6.94 15.98
CA LEU A 106 -3.43 7.94 16.37
C LEU A 106 -4.05 9.28 16.74
N HIS A 107 -5.02 9.75 15.93
CA HIS A 107 -5.67 11.05 16.12
C HIS A 107 -7.02 10.99 16.84
N GLY A 108 -7.44 9.84 17.33
CA GLY A 108 -8.71 9.67 18.04
C GLY A 108 -9.95 9.93 17.18
N LEU A 109 -9.88 9.60 15.87
CA LEU A 109 -11.02 9.75 14.97
C LEU A 109 -12.06 8.67 15.22
N THR A 110 -13.34 9.04 15.15
CA THR A 110 -14.46 8.11 15.17
C THR A 110 -14.58 7.38 13.82
N ALA A 111 -15.32 6.29 13.79
CA ALA A 111 -15.59 5.55 12.55
C ALA A 111 -16.26 6.42 11.48
N SER A 112 -17.17 7.32 11.87
CA SER A 112 -17.85 8.23 10.96
C SER A 112 -16.90 9.30 10.40
N GLU A 113 -16.02 9.86 11.22
CA GLU A 113 -15.00 10.81 10.80
C GLU A 113 -14.01 10.16 9.83
N LEU A 114 -13.56 8.92 10.10
CA LEU A 114 -12.69 8.18 9.21
C LEU A 114 -13.38 7.89 7.86
N ARG A 115 -14.67 7.55 7.85
CA ARG A 115 -15.44 7.37 6.60
C ARG A 115 -15.47 8.65 5.76
N VAL A 116 -15.70 9.81 6.39
CA VAL A 116 -15.67 11.11 5.72
C VAL A 116 -14.28 11.41 5.18
N LEU A 117 -13.24 11.21 5.97
CA LEU A 117 -11.85 11.44 5.56
C LEU A 117 -11.45 10.57 4.36
N ARG A 118 -11.78 9.28 4.39
CA ARG A 118 -11.54 8.36 3.27
C ARG A 118 -12.28 8.77 1.98
N ALA A 119 -13.50 9.27 2.09
CA ALA A 119 -14.25 9.75 0.95
C ALA A 119 -13.70 11.07 0.36
N LEU A 120 -13.05 11.89 1.19
CA LEU A 120 -12.41 13.14 0.77
C LEU A 120 -11.01 12.94 0.18
N ALA A 121 -10.31 11.89 0.58
CA ALA A 121 -8.91 11.63 0.18
C ALA A 121 -8.70 11.61 -1.35
N PRO A 122 -9.62 11.06 -2.18
CA PRO A 122 -9.53 11.13 -3.64
C PRO A 122 -9.79 12.53 -4.24
N GLY A 123 -9.99 13.57 -3.43
CA GLY A 123 -10.25 14.94 -3.90
C GLY A 123 -11.71 15.22 -4.22
N LEU A 124 -12.66 14.41 -3.73
CA LEU A 124 -14.09 14.68 -3.93
C LEU A 124 -14.54 15.96 -3.22
N SER A 125 -15.49 16.67 -3.83
CA SER A 125 -16.13 17.82 -3.19
C SER A 125 -17.03 17.39 -2.02
N ILE A 126 -17.27 18.30 -1.07
CA ILE A 126 -18.14 18.04 0.09
C ILE A 126 -19.51 17.54 -0.35
N LYS A 127 -20.07 18.12 -1.41
CA LYS A 127 -21.36 17.71 -1.99
C LYS A 127 -21.32 16.25 -2.45
N LYS A 128 -20.29 15.85 -3.20
CA LYS A 128 -20.15 14.46 -3.64
C LYS A 128 -19.90 13.46 -2.50
N VAL A 129 -19.18 13.89 -1.47
CA VAL A 129 -18.99 13.07 -0.25
C VAL A 129 -20.32 12.89 0.48
N ALA A 130 -21.13 13.94 0.59
CA ALA A 130 -22.45 13.88 1.20
C ALA A 130 -23.37 12.90 0.44
N GLU A 131 -23.41 13.00 -0.88
CA GLU A 131 -24.16 12.07 -1.75
C GLU A 131 -23.67 10.62 -1.60
N LEU A 132 -22.35 10.40 -1.66
CA LEU A 132 -21.73 9.07 -1.53
C LEU A 132 -22.02 8.40 -0.19
N LEU A 133 -22.02 9.16 0.89
CA LEU A 133 -22.22 8.65 2.25
C LEU A 133 -23.69 8.67 2.70
N GLY A 134 -24.60 9.25 1.92
CA GLY A 134 -26.03 9.36 2.25
C GLY A 134 -26.29 10.28 3.45
N ILE A 135 -25.51 11.36 3.62
CA ILE A 135 -25.62 12.33 4.73
C ILE A 135 -25.71 13.76 4.20
N GLY A 136 -26.13 14.70 5.04
CA GLY A 136 -26.18 16.12 4.64
C GLY A 136 -24.78 16.76 4.51
N GLU A 137 -24.64 17.76 3.63
CA GLU A 137 -23.39 18.54 3.50
C GLU A 137 -22.98 19.20 4.82
N THR A 138 -23.95 19.68 5.60
CA THR A 138 -23.71 20.24 6.92
C THR A 138 -23.07 19.22 7.86
N THR A 139 -23.53 17.98 7.82
CA THR A 139 -22.97 16.88 8.61
C THR A 139 -21.53 16.59 8.20
N VAL A 140 -21.25 16.57 6.88
CA VAL A 140 -19.86 16.42 6.38
C VAL A 140 -18.97 17.56 6.90
N ARG A 141 -19.45 18.82 6.86
CA ARG A 141 -18.70 19.98 7.40
C ARG A 141 -18.44 19.86 8.90
N THR A 142 -19.42 19.41 9.67
CA THR A 142 -19.25 19.17 11.11
C THR A 142 -18.21 18.12 11.38
N HIS A 143 -18.23 16.97 10.66
CA HIS A 143 -17.19 15.96 10.78
C HIS A 143 -15.81 16.52 10.42
N LEU A 144 -15.70 17.32 9.36
CA LEU A 144 -14.44 17.96 8.98
C LEU A 144 -13.89 18.87 10.08
N GLN A 145 -14.74 19.69 10.71
CA GLN A 145 -14.32 20.54 11.82
C GLN A 145 -13.77 19.71 13.00
N HIS A 146 -14.43 18.61 13.34
CA HIS A 146 -13.94 17.71 14.37
C HIS A 146 -12.60 17.05 13.97
N ILE A 147 -12.46 16.62 12.71
CA ILE A 147 -11.21 16.05 12.20
C ILE A 147 -10.08 17.09 12.29
N TYR A 148 -10.32 18.34 11.84
CA TYR A 148 -9.33 19.41 11.93
C TYR A 148 -8.87 19.65 13.37
N SER A 149 -9.82 19.71 14.29
CA SER A 149 -9.50 19.87 15.72
C SER A 149 -8.65 18.73 16.27
N LYS A 150 -8.92 17.47 15.84
CA LYS A 150 -8.21 16.30 16.33
C LYS A 150 -6.84 16.09 15.68
N THR A 151 -6.68 16.53 14.42
CA THR A 151 -5.42 16.37 13.66
C THR A 151 -4.52 17.61 13.74
N GLY A 152 -5.02 18.73 14.29
CA GLY A 152 -4.28 19.99 14.32
C GLY A 152 -4.15 20.68 12.95
N THR A 153 -4.96 20.26 11.96
CA THR A 153 -4.96 20.86 10.63
C THR A 153 -6.04 21.94 10.52
N SER A 154 -5.90 22.85 9.55
CA SER A 154 -6.86 23.94 9.32
C SER A 154 -7.47 23.93 7.92
N LYS A 155 -6.87 23.20 6.98
CA LYS A 155 -7.27 23.16 5.57
C LYS A 155 -7.44 21.71 5.10
N GLN A 156 -8.37 21.52 4.17
CA GLN A 156 -8.62 20.19 3.58
C GLN A 156 -7.38 19.63 2.89
N SER A 157 -6.62 20.46 2.17
CA SER A 157 -5.39 20.04 1.49
C SER A 157 -4.32 19.55 2.48
N GLU A 158 -4.17 20.24 3.61
CA GLU A 158 -3.24 19.88 4.68
C GLU A 158 -3.63 18.55 5.34
N LEU A 159 -4.93 18.40 5.64
CA LEU A 159 -5.48 17.14 6.18
C LEU A 159 -5.26 15.96 5.23
N ILE A 160 -5.59 16.13 3.95
CA ILE A 160 -5.42 15.09 2.93
C ILE A 160 -3.92 14.74 2.79
N HIS A 161 -3.06 15.76 2.73
CA HIS A 161 -1.62 15.54 2.66
C HIS A 161 -1.11 14.74 3.87
N MET A 162 -1.50 15.12 5.09
CA MET A 162 -1.13 14.40 6.32
C MET A 162 -1.63 12.94 6.28
N PHE A 163 -2.88 12.71 5.87
CA PHE A 163 -3.47 11.39 5.76
C PHE A 163 -2.75 10.52 4.72
N MET A 164 -2.45 11.06 3.55
CA MET A 164 -1.75 10.35 2.48
C MET A 164 -0.28 10.10 2.80
N SER A 165 0.40 11.02 3.50
CA SER A 165 1.80 10.87 3.94
C SER A 165 1.95 9.86 5.09
N SER A 166 0.87 9.51 5.78
CA SER A 166 0.86 8.40 6.75
C SER A 166 0.93 7.03 6.07
N THR A 167 0.75 6.99 4.74
CA THR A 167 1.04 5.83 3.91
C THR A 167 2.55 5.76 3.71
N PRO A 168 3.24 4.64 4.02
CA PRO A 168 4.67 4.54 3.74
C PRO A 168 4.91 4.85 2.26
N PRO A 169 5.94 5.65 1.94
CA PRO A 169 6.21 6.04 0.57
C PRO A 169 6.49 4.79 -0.25
N VAL A 170 5.62 4.55 -1.23
CA VAL A 170 5.92 3.63 -2.33
C VAL A 170 6.61 4.51 -3.36
N GLU A 171 7.93 4.58 -3.31
CA GLU A 171 8.67 5.24 -4.36
C GLU A 171 8.42 4.48 -5.66
N THR A 172 7.72 5.12 -6.56
CA THR A 172 7.56 4.65 -7.95
C THR A 172 8.81 5.08 -8.72
N PRO A 173 9.50 4.16 -9.42
CA PRO A 173 10.65 4.49 -10.24
C PRO A 173 10.29 5.40 -11.42
#